data_f4ac55e85538d3ef107eff4fad4b2479
#
_entry.id   f4ac55e85538d3ef107eff4fad4b2479
#
_cell.length_a   1.000
_cell.length_b   1.000
_cell.length_c   1.000
_cell.angle_alpha   90.00
_cell.angle_beta   90.00
_cell.angle_gamma   90.00
#
_symmetry.space_group_name_H-M   'P 1'
#
loop_
_entity.id
_entity.type
_entity.pdbx_description
1 polymer ?
#
loop_
_entity_poly.entity_id
_entity_poly.type
_entity_poly.pdbx_seq_one_letter_code
_entity_poly.pdbx_strand_id
1 'polypeptide(L)'
;PLVIIPSFALLLSRVDRVGGWRAFVYMLICGMTFWLLLIPWTIQATGGSNLPWIALSFVEAIFFAVWGSLESGLMRLSWAKSAAGQAFVTAVSWVGIEQLRSHFPWSGFPWGNLAYPQVATPLGRLAPWGGEVLVSAVVVFCAVLLRRSFDFSREDRHWYSRPLCFASACALVIIPMALPLHASQEEGSIKVAAIQGNIELPALETYSQIGKVTG
;
A
#
# COMPACT_ATOMS: atom_id res chain seq x y z
N PRO A 1 7.53 -0.60 -9.96
CA PRO A 1 6.47 -1.13 -9.06
C PRO A 1 7.00 -2.22 -8.11
N LEU A 2 7.70 -3.26 -8.59
CA LEU A 2 8.19 -4.37 -7.75
C LEU A 2 9.25 -3.95 -6.71
N VAL A 3 9.90 -2.80 -6.85
CA VAL A 3 10.83 -2.23 -5.85
C VAL A 3 10.16 -2.03 -4.49
N ILE A 4 8.83 -1.91 -4.44
CA ILE A 4 8.08 -1.75 -3.20
C ILE A 4 8.25 -2.96 -2.27
N ILE A 5 8.43 -4.17 -2.82
CA ILE A 5 8.63 -5.40 -2.04
C ILE A 5 9.92 -5.34 -1.20
N PRO A 6 11.12 -5.11 -1.79
CA PRO A 6 12.34 -4.98 -0.99
C PRO A 6 12.32 -3.74 -0.09
N SER A 7 11.70 -2.62 -0.50
CA SER A 7 11.57 -1.43 0.35
C SER A 7 10.74 -1.73 1.60
N PHE A 8 9.62 -2.42 1.44
CA PHE A 8 8.78 -2.83 2.56
C PHE A 8 9.48 -3.89 3.45
N ALA A 9 10.25 -4.81 2.86
CA ALA A 9 11.07 -5.77 3.59
C ALA A 9 12.12 -5.07 4.48
N LEU A 10 12.77 -4.02 3.98
CA LEU A 10 13.71 -3.20 4.75
C LEU A 10 13.01 -2.47 5.89
N LEU A 11 11.83 -1.90 5.65
CA LEU A 11 11.01 -1.24 6.67
C LEU A 11 10.67 -2.20 7.81
N LEU A 12 10.16 -3.38 7.48
CA LEU A 12 9.86 -4.45 8.44
C LEU A 12 11.07 -4.85 9.26
N SER A 13 12.27 -4.88 8.67
CA SER A 13 13.50 -5.23 9.37
C SER A 13 13.83 -4.28 10.53
N ARG A 14 13.29 -3.08 10.52
CA ARG A 14 13.43 -2.08 11.58
C ARG A 14 12.29 -2.14 12.59
N VAL A 15 11.06 -2.18 12.09
CA VAL A 15 9.84 -2.18 12.92
C VAL A 15 9.81 -3.38 13.86
N ASP A 16 10.14 -4.57 13.39
CA ASP A 16 10.10 -5.81 14.18
C ASP A 16 11.14 -5.88 15.32
N ARG A 17 12.20 -5.06 15.24
CA ARG A 17 13.31 -5.07 16.21
C ARG A 17 13.17 -4.04 17.32
N VAL A 18 12.18 -3.15 17.23
CA VAL A 18 12.01 -2.06 18.19
C VAL A 18 10.71 -2.21 18.98
N GLY A 19 10.63 -1.55 20.13
CA GLY A 19 9.38 -1.52 20.92
C GLY A 19 8.30 -0.66 20.26
N GLY A 20 7.04 -0.89 20.60
CA GLY A 20 5.89 -0.27 19.95
C GLY A 20 5.97 1.25 19.81
N TRP A 21 6.42 1.98 20.84
CA TRP A 21 6.60 3.43 20.74
C TRP A 21 7.66 3.85 19.70
N ARG A 22 8.79 3.13 19.67
CA ARG A 22 9.83 3.40 18.66
C ARG A 22 9.35 3.05 17.26
N ALA A 23 8.61 1.95 17.11
CA ALA A 23 7.99 1.57 15.85
C ALA A 23 6.99 2.63 15.39
N PHE A 24 6.17 3.19 16.31
CA PHE A 24 5.26 4.30 16.03
C PHE A 24 6.01 5.50 15.45
N VAL A 25 7.06 5.96 16.11
CA VAL A 25 7.84 7.13 15.66
C VAL A 25 8.52 6.87 14.32
N TYR A 26 9.11 5.69 14.12
CA TYR A 26 9.70 5.32 12.84
C TYR A 26 8.67 5.35 11.71
N MET A 27 7.51 4.76 11.94
CA MET A 27 6.47 4.70 10.92
C MET A 27 5.79 6.04 10.69
N LEU A 28 5.73 6.90 11.71
CA LEU A 28 5.26 8.29 11.54
C LEU A 28 6.19 9.08 10.60
N ILE A 29 7.50 8.99 10.82
CA ILE A 29 8.49 9.68 9.99
C ILE A 29 8.45 9.12 8.54
N CYS A 30 8.45 7.80 8.40
CA CYS A 30 8.35 7.15 7.08
C CYS A 30 7.04 7.52 6.37
N GLY A 31 5.92 7.49 7.08
CA GLY A 31 4.61 7.86 6.56
C GLY A 31 4.57 9.33 6.14
N MET A 32 5.05 10.25 7.00
CA MET A 32 5.14 11.68 6.63
C MET A 32 5.94 11.89 5.35
N THR A 33 7.13 11.28 5.27
CA THR A 33 7.97 11.39 4.07
C THR A 33 7.26 10.84 2.84
N PHE A 34 6.64 9.66 2.95
CA PHE A 34 5.90 9.03 1.87
C PHE A 34 4.74 9.91 1.37
N TRP A 35 3.91 10.41 2.28
CA TRP A 35 2.72 11.17 1.93
C TRP A 35 3.04 12.57 1.40
N LEU A 36 4.02 13.26 1.98
CA LEU A 36 4.47 14.55 1.46
C LEU A 36 5.00 14.43 0.00
N LEU A 37 5.63 13.31 -0.34
CA LEU A 37 6.11 13.07 -1.70
C LEU A 37 5.02 12.57 -2.65
N LEU A 38 4.00 11.84 -2.15
CA LEU A 38 2.96 11.23 -2.97
C LEU A 38 1.87 12.21 -3.40
N ILE A 39 1.46 13.13 -2.51
CA ILE A 39 0.27 13.96 -2.72
C ILE A 39 0.53 15.48 -2.86
N PRO A 40 1.66 15.98 -3.42
CA PRO A 40 1.89 17.41 -3.57
C PRO A 40 0.87 18.08 -4.52
N TRP A 41 0.21 17.32 -5.37
CA TRP A 41 -0.86 17.81 -6.25
C TRP A 41 -2.07 18.39 -5.48
N THR A 42 -2.23 18.02 -4.21
CA THR A 42 -3.29 18.57 -3.34
C THR A 42 -3.12 20.06 -3.07
N ILE A 43 -1.90 20.59 -3.17
CA ILE A 43 -1.62 22.03 -3.06
C ILE A 43 -2.38 22.80 -4.15
N GLN A 44 -2.35 22.28 -5.37
CA GLN A 44 -3.06 22.92 -6.50
C GLN A 44 -4.57 22.82 -6.33
N ALA A 45 -5.06 21.64 -5.88
CA ALA A 45 -6.48 21.41 -5.64
C ALA A 45 -7.07 22.31 -4.54
N THR A 46 -6.23 22.79 -3.61
CA THR A 46 -6.64 23.65 -2.48
C THR A 46 -6.26 25.12 -2.65
N GLY A 47 -6.10 25.58 -3.90
CA GLY A 47 -5.83 26.98 -4.20
C GLY A 47 -4.43 27.46 -3.87
N GLY A 48 -3.42 26.57 -3.89
CA GLY A 48 -2.02 26.90 -3.64
C GLY A 48 -1.61 26.89 -2.16
N SER A 49 -2.51 26.53 -1.24
CA SER A 49 -2.20 26.44 0.18
C SER A 49 -1.47 25.14 0.53
N ASN A 50 -0.34 25.24 1.23
CA ASN A 50 0.42 24.09 1.72
C ASN A 50 -0.21 23.43 2.96
N LEU A 51 -1.07 24.13 3.69
CA LEU A 51 -1.62 23.65 4.96
C LEU A 51 -2.45 22.37 4.81
N PRO A 52 -3.41 22.27 3.86
CA PRO A 52 -4.17 21.03 3.66
C PRO A 52 -3.30 19.85 3.25
N TRP A 53 -2.28 20.08 2.41
CA TRP A 53 -1.32 19.06 2.01
C TRP A 53 -0.55 18.49 3.21
N ILE A 54 0.01 19.35 4.08
CA ILE A 54 0.73 18.93 5.27
C ILE A 54 -0.21 18.24 6.26
N ALA A 55 -1.41 18.79 6.49
CA ALA A 55 -2.38 18.24 7.41
C ALA A 55 -2.85 16.84 6.96
N LEU A 56 -3.20 16.68 5.69
CA LEU A 56 -3.59 15.38 5.13
C LEU A 56 -2.44 14.36 5.22
N SER A 57 -1.21 14.77 4.84
CA SER A 57 -0.03 13.91 4.97
C SER A 57 0.20 13.45 6.40
N PHE A 58 -0.04 14.31 7.37
CA PHE A 58 0.10 13.96 8.79
C PHE A 58 -0.99 12.97 9.25
N VAL A 59 -2.25 13.19 8.87
CA VAL A 59 -3.35 12.27 9.19
C VAL A 59 -3.07 10.89 8.62
N GLU A 60 -2.67 10.80 7.37
CA GLU A 60 -2.34 9.55 6.71
C GLU A 60 -1.10 8.86 7.34
N ALA A 61 -0.11 9.64 7.76
CA ALA A 61 1.07 9.12 8.45
C ALA A 61 0.75 8.53 9.83
N ILE A 62 -0.30 9.01 10.51
CA ILE A 62 -0.76 8.43 11.78
C ILE A 62 -1.20 6.98 11.58
N PHE A 63 -1.90 6.64 10.49
CA PHE A 63 -2.27 5.26 10.20
C PHE A 63 -1.05 4.34 10.07
N PHE A 64 0.01 4.81 9.40
CA PHE A 64 1.28 4.08 9.32
C PHE A 64 1.92 3.92 10.71
N ALA A 65 1.90 4.97 11.52
CA ALA A 65 2.44 4.95 12.87
C ALA A 65 1.70 3.98 13.80
N VAL A 66 0.36 3.98 13.73
CA VAL A 66 -0.50 3.03 14.46
C VAL A 66 -0.21 1.60 14.04
N TRP A 67 -0.12 1.36 12.71
CA TRP A 67 0.25 0.05 12.21
C TRP A 67 1.63 -0.40 12.72
N GLY A 68 2.63 0.46 12.69
CA GLY A 68 3.96 0.12 13.19
C GLY A 68 3.97 -0.32 14.64
N SER A 69 3.20 0.38 15.50
CA SER A 69 3.03 0.00 16.90
C SER A 69 2.31 -1.35 17.06
N LEU A 70 1.24 -1.55 16.29
CA LEU A 70 0.47 -2.80 16.25
C LEU A 70 1.35 -3.97 15.79
N GLU A 71 2.07 -3.82 14.69
CA GLU A 71 2.96 -4.85 14.12
C GLU A 71 4.03 -5.27 15.13
N SER A 72 4.70 -4.30 15.78
CA SER A 72 5.67 -4.60 16.84
C SER A 72 5.08 -5.42 17.99
N GLY A 73 3.79 -5.24 18.30
CA GLY A 73 3.06 -6.04 19.28
C GLY A 73 2.73 -7.44 18.77
N LEU A 74 2.22 -7.54 17.54
CA LEU A 74 1.82 -8.79 16.90
C LEU A 74 2.99 -9.75 16.71
N MET A 75 4.19 -9.24 16.48
CA MET A 75 5.42 -10.04 16.36
C MET A 75 5.84 -10.77 17.64
N ARG A 76 5.24 -10.45 18.78
CA ARG A 76 5.46 -11.16 20.04
C ARG A 76 4.63 -12.43 20.18
N LEU A 77 3.62 -12.61 19.33
CA LEU A 77 2.75 -13.78 19.34
C LEU A 77 3.53 -15.04 18.89
N SER A 78 3.20 -16.19 19.50
CA SER A 78 3.91 -17.44 19.22
C SER A 78 3.80 -17.92 17.78
N TRP A 79 2.64 -17.76 17.19
CA TRP A 79 2.38 -18.15 15.82
C TRP A 79 3.02 -17.22 14.76
N ALA A 80 3.28 -15.95 15.09
CA ALA A 80 4.04 -15.02 14.25
C ALA A 80 5.54 -15.36 14.19
N LYS A 81 6.02 -16.35 14.97
CA LYS A 81 7.41 -16.80 14.92
C LYS A 81 7.72 -17.59 13.65
N SER A 82 6.75 -18.31 13.07
CA SER A 82 6.92 -18.97 11.77
C SER A 82 6.93 -17.95 10.61
N ALA A 83 7.55 -18.30 9.48
CA ALA A 83 7.58 -17.43 8.31
C ALA A 83 6.17 -17.18 7.74
N ALA A 84 5.38 -18.24 7.62
CA ALA A 84 4.00 -18.16 7.13
C ALA A 84 3.09 -17.39 8.10
N GLY A 85 3.19 -17.66 9.40
CA GLY A 85 2.41 -16.95 10.40
C GLY A 85 2.73 -15.46 10.45
N GLN A 86 4.01 -15.09 10.39
CA GLN A 86 4.43 -13.70 10.29
C GLN A 86 3.87 -13.05 9.02
N ALA A 87 4.07 -13.69 7.86
CA ALA A 87 3.60 -13.13 6.60
C ALA A 87 2.08 -12.92 6.59
N PHE A 88 1.33 -13.86 7.16
CA PHE A 88 -0.12 -13.75 7.28
C PHE A 88 -0.54 -12.58 8.19
N VAL A 89 0.05 -12.50 9.40
CA VAL A 89 -0.30 -11.43 10.36
C VAL A 89 0.02 -10.06 9.81
N THR A 90 1.23 -9.89 9.29
CA THR A 90 1.67 -8.62 8.72
C THR A 90 0.81 -8.21 7.52
N ALA A 91 0.45 -9.17 6.64
CA ALA A 91 -0.42 -8.90 5.51
C ALA A 91 -1.83 -8.48 5.96
N VAL A 92 -2.43 -9.20 6.90
CA VAL A 92 -3.78 -8.89 7.40
C VAL A 92 -3.79 -7.55 8.14
N SER A 93 -2.80 -7.30 9.01
CA SER A 93 -2.72 -6.04 9.76
C SER A 93 -2.50 -4.84 8.84
N TRP A 94 -1.64 -4.97 7.81
CA TRP A 94 -1.41 -3.90 6.84
C TRP A 94 -2.66 -3.60 6.02
N VAL A 95 -3.27 -4.64 5.41
CA VAL A 95 -4.49 -4.48 4.63
C VAL A 95 -5.62 -3.91 5.49
N GLY A 96 -5.73 -4.34 6.76
CA GLY A 96 -6.68 -3.77 7.71
C GLY A 96 -6.52 -2.26 7.87
N ILE A 97 -5.28 -1.78 7.97
CA ILE A 97 -4.99 -0.33 8.06
C ILE A 97 -5.25 0.36 6.70
N GLU A 98 -4.89 -0.24 5.57
CA GLU A 98 -5.23 0.32 4.25
C GLU A 98 -6.75 0.48 4.08
N GLN A 99 -7.52 -0.52 4.45
CA GLN A 99 -8.99 -0.46 4.38
C GLN A 99 -9.57 0.56 5.38
N LEU A 100 -9.05 0.61 6.60
CA LEU A 100 -9.49 1.59 7.60
C LEU A 100 -9.30 3.02 7.09
N ARG A 101 -8.11 3.39 6.62
CA ARG A 101 -7.83 4.75 6.14
C ARG A 101 -8.53 5.08 4.81
N SER A 102 -8.85 4.04 4.02
CA SER A 102 -9.59 4.21 2.76
C SER A 102 -11.07 4.55 2.99
N HIS A 103 -11.58 4.37 4.23
CA HIS A 103 -12.99 4.62 4.57
C HIS A 103 -13.17 5.61 5.74
N PHE A 104 -12.12 5.89 6.52
CA PHE A 104 -12.17 6.73 7.71
C PHE A 104 -10.90 7.59 7.81
N PRO A 105 -11.01 8.87 8.28
CA PRO A 105 -12.20 9.65 8.55
C PRO A 105 -12.82 10.28 7.28
N TRP A 106 -14.01 10.89 7.38
CA TRP A 106 -14.69 11.67 6.34
C TRP A 106 -14.74 11.00 4.95
N SER A 107 -15.08 9.73 4.88
CA SER A 107 -15.08 8.87 3.69
C SER A 107 -13.71 8.33 3.27
N GLY A 108 -12.66 8.63 4.05
CA GLY A 108 -11.30 8.12 3.85
C GLY A 108 -10.54 8.74 2.68
N PHE A 109 -9.31 8.28 2.53
CA PHE A 109 -8.42 8.69 1.45
C PHE A 109 -7.70 7.47 0.85
N PRO A 110 -8.29 6.78 -0.15
CA PRO A 110 -7.81 5.48 -0.66
C PRO A 110 -6.57 5.57 -1.54
N TRP A 111 -5.87 6.69 -1.61
CA TRP A 111 -4.64 6.84 -2.38
C TRP A 111 -3.46 6.09 -1.73
N GLY A 112 -2.51 5.67 -2.55
CA GLY A 112 -1.23 5.11 -2.07
C GLY A 112 -1.31 3.69 -1.53
N ASN A 113 -2.36 2.90 -1.83
CA ASN A 113 -2.41 1.48 -1.52
C ASN A 113 -1.34 0.71 -2.30
N LEU A 114 -0.75 -0.32 -1.68
CA LEU A 114 0.33 -1.10 -2.28
C LEU A 114 -0.07 -1.80 -3.57
N ALA A 115 -1.36 -2.03 -3.79
CA ALA A 115 -1.90 -2.63 -4.99
C ALA A 115 -1.79 -1.74 -6.23
N TYR A 116 -1.95 -0.43 -6.09
CA TYR A 116 -2.08 0.47 -7.24
C TYR A 116 -0.86 0.47 -8.18
N PRO A 117 0.38 0.55 -7.70
CA PRO A 117 1.52 0.46 -8.60
C PRO A 117 1.73 -0.92 -9.21
N GLN A 118 0.96 -1.95 -8.79
CA GLN A 118 1.10 -3.32 -9.29
C GLN A 118 0.31 -3.60 -10.58
N VAL A 119 -0.51 -2.67 -11.06
CA VAL A 119 -1.36 -2.84 -12.26
C VAL A 119 -0.56 -3.34 -13.47
N ALA A 120 0.66 -2.82 -13.67
CA ALA A 120 1.53 -3.22 -14.77
C ALA A 120 2.50 -4.39 -14.42
N THR A 121 2.30 -5.06 -13.29
CA THR A 121 3.12 -6.20 -12.85
C THR A 121 2.33 -7.50 -12.90
N PRO A 122 3.00 -8.67 -12.80
CA PRO A 122 2.29 -9.94 -12.66
C PRO A 122 1.28 -9.96 -11.52
N LEU A 123 1.56 -9.26 -10.41
CA LEU A 123 0.68 -9.21 -9.25
C LEU A 123 -0.66 -8.54 -9.55
N GLY A 124 -0.71 -7.61 -10.50
CA GLY A 124 -1.97 -6.98 -10.95
C GLY A 124 -2.98 -7.99 -11.49
N ARG A 125 -2.53 -9.14 -12.01
CA ARG A 125 -3.40 -10.23 -12.48
C ARG A 125 -4.21 -10.91 -11.37
N LEU A 126 -3.89 -10.64 -10.11
CA LEU A 126 -4.65 -11.12 -8.96
C LEU A 126 -5.89 -10.27 -8.69
N ALA A 127 -5.96 -9.05 -9.22
CA ALA A 127 -7.05 -8.13 -8.94
C ALA A 127 -8.46 -8.68 -9.29
N PRO A 128 -8.69 -9.43 -10.37
CA PRO A 128 -10.00 -10.03 -10.64
C PRO A 128 -10.46 -11.04 -9.59
N TRP A 129 -9.54 -11.61 -8.79
CA TRP A 129 -9.83 -12.66 -7.81
C TRP A 129 -10.13 -12.12 -6.40
N GLY A 130 -9.55 -10.99 -6.02
CA GLY A 130 -9.74 -10.46 -4.67
C GLY A 130 -9.50 -8.96 -4.55
N GLY A 131 -9.59 -8.25 -5.67
CA GLY A 131 -9.44 -6.80 -5.71
C GLY A 131 -8.05 -6.31 -5.26
N GLU A 132 -7.99 -5.05 -4.87
CA GLU A 132 -6.79 -4.42 -4.33
C GLU A 132 -6.32 -5.06 -3.02
N VAL A 133 -7.26 -5.57 -2.22
CA VAL A 133 -7.00 -6.22 -0.94
C VAL A 133 -6.07 -7.43 -1.11
N LEU A 134 -6.38 -8.31 -2.07
CA LEU A 134 -5.55 -9.48 -2.35
C LEU A 134 -4.18 -9.08 -2.89
N VAL A 135 -4.12 -8.09 -3.79
CA VAL A 135 -2.86 -7.63 -4.36
C VAL A 135 -1.95 -7.03 -3.28
N SER A 136 -2.47 -6.12 -2.44
CA SER A 136 -1.74 -5.55 -1.30
C SER A 136 -1.27 -6.63 -0.34
N ALA A 137 -2.14 -7.59 0.01
CA ALA A 137 -1.78 -8.70 0.90
C ALA A 137 -0.61 -9.52 0.35
N VAL A 138 -0.62 -9.86 -0.95
CA VAL A 138 0.45 -10.64 -1.58
C VAL A 138 1.75 -9.85 -1.65
N VAL A 139 1.70 -8.53 -1.91
CA VAL A 139 2.89 -7.66 -1.88
C VAL A 139 3.55 -7.71 -0.49
N VAL A 140 2.76 -7.55 0.58
CA VAL A 140 3.27 -7.61 1.96
C VAL A 140 3.79 -9.00 2.29
N PHE A 141 3.07 -10.05 1.88
CA PHE A 141 3.49 -11.44 2.08
C PHE A 141 4.85 -11.71 1.44
N CYS A 142 5.05 -11.28 0.18
CA CYS A 142 6.33 -11.36 -0.52
C CYS A 142 7.44 -10.60 0.23
N ALA A 143 7.13 -9.40 0.75
CA ALA A 143 8.11 -8.60 1.48
C ALA A 143 8.57 -9.27 2.79
N VAL A 144 7.63 -9.90 3.54
CA VAL A 144 7.97 -10.68 4.74
C VAL A 144 8.85 -11.88 4.39
N LEU A 145 8.50 -12.65 3.37
CA LEU A 145 9.28 -13.80 2.93
C LEU A 145 10.68 -13.38 2.45
N LEU A 146 10.76 -12.30 1.68
CA LEU A 146 12.04 -11.73 1.23
C LEU A 146 12.90 -11.31 2.42
N ARG A 147 12.33 -10.58 3.40
CA ARG A 147 13.04 -10.22 4.63
C ARG A 147 13.55 -11.46 5.37
N ARG A 148 12.71 -12.50 5.50
CA ARG A 148 13.08 -13.76 6.17
C ARG A 148 14.23 -14.47 5.48
N SER A 149 14.31 -14.41 4.17
CA SER A 149 15.39 -15.05 3.40
C SER A 149 16.77 -14.43 3.68
N PHE A 150 16.80 -13.13 4.08
CA PHE A 150 18.02 -12.38 4.40
C PHE A 150 18.24 -12.15 5.90
N ASP A 151 17.41 -12.71 6.79
CA ASP A 151 17.58 -12.56 8.23
C ASP A 151 18.55 -13.60 8.79
N PHE A 152 19.84 -13.25 8.83
CA PHE A 152 20.91 -14.09 9.36
C PHE A 152 21.00 -14.08 10.90
N SER A 153 20.21 -13.26 11.58
CA SER A 153 20.20 -13.15 13.04
C SER A 153 19.34 -14.22 13.72
N ARG A 154 18.53 -14.93 12.97
CA ARG A 154 17.72 -16.04 13.48
C ARG A 154 18.45 -17.36 13.23
N GLU A 155 18.57 -18.16 14.27
CA GLU A 155 18.91 -19.57 14.16
C GLU A 155 17.70 -20.31 13.57
N ASP A 156 17.69 -20.42 12.26
CA ASP A 156 16.69 -21.23 11.58
C ASP A 156 16.94 -22.71 11.89
N ARG A 157 15.91 -23.40 12.35
CA ARG A 157 15.95 -24.83 12.69
C ARG A 157 16.39 -25.72 11.53
N HIS A 158 16.22 -25.23 10.28
CA HIS A 158 16.54 -25.95 9.07
C HIS A 158 17.29 -25.05 8.09
N TRP A 159 18.37 -25.57 7.51
CA TRP A 159 19.22 -24.88 6.54
C TRP A 159 18.48 -24.42 5.28
N TYR A 160 17.36 -25.13 4.90
CA TYR A 160 16.55 -24.84 3.74
C TYR A 160 15.48 -23.76 3.97
N SER A 161 15.28 -23.27 5.19
CA SER A 161 14.20 -22.34 5.51
C SER A 161 14.35 -21.00 4.77
N ARG A 162 15.57 -20.48 4.68
CA ARG A 162 15.88 -19.21 3.98
C ARG A 162 15.69 -19.31 2.46
N PRO A 163 16.34 -20.30 1.77
CA PRO A 163 16.13 -20.45 0.33
C PRO A 163 14.66 -20.76 -0.01
N LEU A 164 13.94 -21.47 0.85
CA LEU A 164 12.51 -21.72 0.67
C LEU A 164 11.70 -20.43 0.75
N CYS A 165 11.97 -19.55 1.71
CA CYS A 165 11.32 -18.23 1.79
C CYS A 165 11.59 -17.40 0.52
N PHE A 166 12.83 -17.37 0.03
CA PHE A 166 13.18 -16.68 -1.20
C PHE A 166 12.43 -17.25 -2.41
N ALA A 167 12.49 -18.58 -2.58
CA ALA A 167 11.79 -19.28 -3.67
C ALA A 167 10.28 -19.04 -3.63
N SER A 168 9.70 -19.05 -2.43
CA SER A 168 8.26 -18.77 -2.25
C SER A 168 7.91 -17.33 -2.60
N ALA A 169 8.73 -16.35 -2.23
CA ALA A 169 8.53 -14.96 -2.62
C ALA A 169 8.59 -14.79 -4.15
N CYS A 170 9.56 -15.41 -4.81
CA CYS A 170 9.67 -15.41 -6.27
C CYS A 170 8.46 -16.10 -6.93
N ALA A 171 8.05 -17.24 -6.41
CA ALA A 171 6.91 -18.01 -6.92
C ALA A 171 5.61 -17.18 -6.85
N LEU A 172 5.36 -16.47 -5.74
CA LEU A 172 4.19 -15.60 -5.58
C LEU A 172 4.16 -14.44 -6.58
N VAL A 173 5.33 -13.95 -7.02
CA VAL A 173 5.41 -12.93 -8.06
C VAL A 173 5.23 -13.51 -9.46
N ILE A 174 5.76 -14.73 -9.71
CA ILE A 174 5.80 -15.35 -11.05
C ILE A 174 4.50 -16.10 -11.37
N ILE A 175 3.94 -16.85 -10.41
CA ILE A 175 2.73 -17.68 -10.64
C ILE A 175 1.57 -16.88 -11.24
N PRO A 176 1.28 -15.62 -10.82
CA PRO A 176 0.21 -14.83 -11.42
C PRO A 176 0.37 -14.60 -12.94
N MET A 177 1.59 -14.74 -13.49
CA MET A 177 1.78 -14.63 -14.94
C MET A 177 1.06 -15.75 -15.72
N ALA A 178 0.84 -16.90 -15.10
CA ALA A 178 0.12 -18.01 -15.69
C ALA A 178 -1.41 -17.88 -15.57
N LEU A 179 -1.91 -16.93 -14.76
CA LEU A 179 -3.35 -16.70 -14.63
C LEU A 179 -3.90 -16.09 -15.92
N PRO A 180 -5.04 -16.59 -16.42
CA PRO A 180 -5.69 -15.98 -17.57
C PRO A 180 -6.10 -14.55 -17.20
N LEU A 181 -5.83 -13.60 -18.09
CA LEU A 181 -6.49 -12.30 -18.03
C LEU A 181 -7.96 -12.57 -18.35
N HIS A 182 -8.84 -12.37 -17.36
CA HIS A 182 -10.27 -12.40 -17.63
C HIS A 182 -10.59 -11.18 -18.52
N ALA A 183 -10.58 -11.40 -19.84
CA ALA A 183 -11.29 -10.51 -20.72
C ALA A 183 -12.78 -10.69 -20.36
N SER A 184 -13.40 -9.65 -19.83
CA SER A 184 -14.86 -9.59 -19.76
C SER A 184 -15.37 -9.92 -21.16
N GLN A 185 -16.28 -10.87 -21.29
CA GLN A 185 -17.00 -11.05 -22.57
C GLN A 185 -17.72 -9.72 -22.82
N GLU A 186 -17.31 -9.03 -23.86
CA GLU A 186 -17.95 -7.80 -24.26
C GLU A 186 -19.35 -8.14 -24.78
N GLU A 187 -20.37 -7.92 -23.97
CA GLU A 187 -21.78 -8.15 -24.34
C GLU A 187 -22.37 -6.98 -25.12
N GLY A 188 -21.55 -6.05 -25.58
CA GLY A 188 -21.98 -4.90 -26.37
C GLY A 188 -21.02 -3.72 -26.28
N SER A 189 -21.26 -2.70 -27.10
CA SER A 189 -20.53 -1.43 -27.05
C SER A 189 -21.44 -0.29 -26.62
N ILE A 190 -20.97 0.53 -25.67
CA ILE A 190 -21.63 1.76 -25.26
C ILE A 190 -20.78 2.93 -25.75
N LYS A 191 -21.37 3.88 -26.47
CA LYS A 191 -20.68 5.13 -26.81
C LYS A 191 -20.69 6.04 -25.60
N VAL A 192 -19.51 6.36 -25.09
CA VAL A 192 -19.33 7.28 -23.96
C VAL A 192 -18.57 8.51 -24.44
N ALA A 193 -19.09 9.70 -24.12
CA ALA A 193 -18.38 10.96 -24.31
C ALA A 193 -17.88 11.46 -22.93
N ALA A 194 -16.58 11.65 -22.78
CA ALA A 194 -16.01 12.34 -21.64
C ALA A 194 -15.72 13.79 -22.02
N ILE A 195 -16.40 14.72 -21.35
CA ILE A 195 -16.24 16.15 -21.59
C ILE A 195 -15.49 16.76 -20.42
N GLN A 196 -14.34 17.37 -20.70
CA GLN A 196 -13.54 18.10 -19.71
C GLN A 196 -13.73 19.59 -19.91
N GLY A 197 -14.22 20.28 -18.88
CA GLY A 197 -14.49 21.72 -18.93
C GLY A 197 -13.24 22.62 -18.92
N ASN A 198 -12.06 22.04 -18.74
CA ASN A 198 -10.75 22.74 -18.67
C ASN A 198 -10.77 24.00 -17.79
N ILE A 199 -11.21 23.83 -16.54
CA ILE A 199 -11.30 24.91 -15.57
C ILE A 199 -9.88 25.32 -15.15
N GLU A 200 -9.57 26.62 -15.20
CA GLU A 200 -8.28 27.16 -14.77
C GLU A 200 -8.09 27.03 -13.25
N LEU A 201 -6.88 26.67 -12.83
CA LEU A 201 -6.49 26.63 -11.42
C LEU A 201 -6.02 28.05 -10.98
N PRO A 202 -6.25 28.45 -9.72
CA PRO A 202 -6.70 27.63 -8.59
C PRO A 202 -8.22 27.41 -8.57
N ALA A 203 -8.63 26.24 -8.11
CA ALA A 203 -10.03 25.80 -8.04
C ALA A 203 -10.97 26.67 -7.17
N LEU A 204 -10.43 27.61 -6.43
CA LEU A 204 -11.21 28.56 -5.60
C LEU A 204 -12.18 29.42 -6.44
N GLU A 205 -11.88 29.62 -7.72
CA GLU A 205 -12.75 30.39 -8.64
C GLU A 205 -13.69 29.47 -9.45
N THR A 206 -13.75 28.18 -9.12
CA THR A 206 -14.55 27.19 -9.86
C THR A 206 -16.01 27.60 -10.00
N TYR A 207 -16.60 28.18 -8.97
CA TYR A 207 -17.98 28.63 -9.01
C TYR A 207 -18.21 29.81 -9.97
N SER A 208 -17.20 30.71 -10.12
CA SER A 208 -17.28 31.80 -11.09
C SER A 208 -17.12 31.32 -12.55
N GLN A 209 -16.62 30.10 -12.75
CA GLN A 209 -16.36 29.53 -14.07
C GLN A 209 -17.46 28.55 -14.55
N ILE A 210 -18.47 28.27 -13.72
CA ILE A 210 -19.58 27.35 -14.08
C ILE A 210 -20.23 27.79 -15.40
N GLY A 211 -20.41 29.08 -15.61
CA GLY A 211 -20.98 29.60 -16.86
C GLY A 211 -20.12 29.34 -18.10
N LYS A 212 -18.81 29.12 -17.98
CA LYS A 212 -17.93 28.78 -19.11
C LYS A 212 -18.05 27.29 -19.53
N VAL A 213 -18.54 26.45 -18.64
CA VAL A 213 -18.66 25.00 -18.89
C VAL A 213 -20.04 24.61 -19.35
N THR A 214 -21.07 25.40 -18.99
CA THR A 214 -22.48 25.13 -19.29
C THR A 214 -23.04 25.98 -20.45
N GLY A 215 -22.26 26.93 -20.99
CA GLY A 215 -22.58 27.75 -22.16
C GLY A 215 -21.96 27.16 -23.41
#